data_9798eb17646cf46e769087ba009fb8a1
#
_entry.id   9798eb17646cf46e769087ba009fb8a1
#
_cell.length_a   1.000
_cell.length_b   1.000
_cell.length_c   1.000
_cell.angle_alpha   90.00
_cell.angle_beta   90.00
_cell.angle_gamma   90.00
#
_symmetry.space_group_name_H-M   'P 1'
#
loop_
_entity.id
_entity.type
_entity.pdbx_description
1 polymer ?
#
loop_
_entity_poly.entity_id
_entity_poly.type
_entity_poly.pdbx_seq_one_letter_code
_entity_poly.pdbx_strand_id
1 'polypeptide(L)'
;RRQRQMCIRDRKEIVRTLGLPVFVKPNASGSSFGVTKVKSEADILPAVAEAFTESDEILIEECIRGREMGCGMLIAKGREYIFPITEIVSKKEFFDYEAKYTAGCSDEITPADIAPEIKAELNRLTALAYKACRCRGVVRVDFIVTPEGKPYLIEINSIPGMSGGSIVPKQVREAGMTLGELYDLIIEDTYDRDRR
;
A
#
# COMPACT_ATOMS: atom_id res chain seq x y z
N ARG A 1 -23.08 -20.25 -7.90
CA ARG A 1 -22.24 -19.72 -6.79
C ARG A 1 -21.88 -20.89 -5.89
N ARG A 2 -20.65 -21.45 -6.01
CA ARG A 2 -20.13 -22.42 -5.03
C ARG A 2 -19.52 -21.60 -3.89
N GLN A 3 -20.29 -21.36 -2.82
CA GLN A 3 -19.72 -20.97 -1.54
C GLN A 3 -18.80 -22.13 -1.10
N ARG A 4 -17.49 -21.90 -1.12
CA ARG A 4 -16.55 -22.80 -0.45
C ARG A 4 -16.81 -22.67 1.04
N GLN A 5 -17.43 -23.67 1.65
CA GLN A 5 -17.53 -23.73 3.11
C GLN A 5 -16.11 -23.96 3.65
N MET A 6 -15.55 -22.94 4.31
CA MET A 6 -14.33 -23.08 5.06
C MET A 6 -14.60 -23.96 6.29
N CYS A 7 -13.94 -25.08 6.40
CA CYS A 7 -14.13 -26.00 7.53
C CYS A 7 -13.23 -25.63 8.73
N ILE A 8 -13.51 -26.27 9.90
CA ILE A 8 -12.68 -26.08 11.12
C ILE A 8 -11.21 -26.44 10.87
N ARG A 9 -10.95 -27.41 10.00
CA ARG A 9 -9.59 -27.83 9.64
C ARG A 9 -8.84 -26.72 8.90
N ASP A 10 -9.53 -26.01 7.99
CA ASP A 10 -8.94 -24.89 7.24
C ASP A 10 -8.54 -23.74 8.18
N ARG A 11 -9.37 -23.42 9.18
CA ARG A 11 -9.06 -22.37 10.17
C ARG A 11 -7.81 -22.72 10.98
N LYS A 12 -7.73 -23.97 11.48
CA LYS A 12 -6.55 -24.43 12.20
C LYS A 12 -5.29 -24.39 11.35
N GLU A 13 -5.40 -24.73 10.08
CA GLU A 13 -4.29 -24.64 9.13
C GLU A 13 -3.83 -23.20 8.92
N ILE A 14 -4.77 -22.24 8.76
CA ILE A 14 -4.45 -20.82 8.68
C ILE A 14 -3.69 -20.34 9.91
N VAL A 15 -4.22 -20.63 11.10
CA VAL A 15 -3.57 -20.22 12.37
C VAL A 15 -2.19 -20.88 12.52
N ARG A 16 -2.05 -22.14 12.14
CA ARG A 16 -0.78 -22.86 12.19
C ARG A 16 0.27 -22.26 11.25
N THR A 17 -0.16 -21.81 10.06
CA THR A 17 0.74 -21.35 8.99
C THR A 17 1.10 -19.87 9.13
N LEU A 18 0.11 -19.03 9.43
CA LEU A 18 0.26 -17.57 9.47
C LEU A 18 0.39 -17.00 10.88
N GLY A 19 0.00 -17.77 11.92
CA GLY A 19 -0.13 -17.26 13.27
C GLY A 19 -1.38 -16.36 13.44
N LEU A 20 -1.47 -15.68 14.57
CA LEU A 20 -2.46 -14.65 14.87
C LEU A 20 -1.74 -13.41 15.41
N PRO A 21 -2.25 -12.20 15.13
CA PRO A 21 -3.41 -11.89 14.30
C PRO A 21 -3.14 -12.07 12.81
N VAL A 22 -4.22 -12.25 12.02
CA VAL A 22 -4.19 -12.22 10.55
C VAL A 22 -5.08 -11.11 10.02
N PHE A 23 -4.85 -10.70 8.77
CA PHE A 23 -5.79 -9.87 8.02
C PHE A 23 -6.58 -10.73 7.04
N VAL A 24 -7.90 -10.56 7.04
CA VAL A 24 -8.81 -11.09 6.02
C VAL A 24 -9.25 -9.93 5.17
N LYS A 25 -9.08 -10.01 3.85
CA LYS A 25 -9.42 -8.92 2.93
C LYS A 25 -9.98 -9.43 1.61
N PRO A 26 -10.86 -8.66 0.93
CA PRO A 26 -11.25 -8.91 -0.45
C PRO A 26 -10.02 -8.81 -1.37
N ASN A 27 -9.94 -9.67 -2.40
CA ASN A 27 -8.87 -9.59 -3.38
C ASN A 27 -9.03 -8.40 -4.35
N ALA A 28 -10.28 -8.01 -4.64
CA ALA A 28 -10.61 -6.90 -5.54
C ALA A 28 -11.48 -5.88 -4.81
N SER A 29 -10.86 -5.04 -3.98
CA SER A 29 -11.52 -3.94 -3.27
C SER A 29 -10.52 -2.80 -3.09
N GLY A 30 -11.01 -1.64 -2.64
CA GLY A 30 -10.20 -0.45 -2.36
C GLY A 30 -10.49 0.14 -0.99
N SER A 31 -9.67 1.10 -0.57
CA SER A 31 -9.88 1.91 0.65
C SER A 31 -10.10 1.10 1.93
N SER A 32 -9.57 -0.11 2.02
CA SER A 32 -9.71 -1.03 3.16
C SER A 32 -11.16 -1.50 3.42
N PHE A 33 -12.08 -1.40 2.47
CA PHE A 33 -13.42 -1.98 2.60
C PHE A 33 -13.35 -3.50 2.72
N GLY A 34 -14.08 -4.08 3.69
CA GLY A 34 -14.11 -5.51 3.95
C GLY A 34 -12.80 -6.08 4.53
N VAL A 35 -11.86 -5.22 4.95
CA VAL A 35 -10.60 -5.66 5.57
C VAL A 35 -10.78 -5.78 7.08
N THR A 36 -10.60 -6.98 7.62
CA THR A 36 -10.75 -7.27 9.05
C THR A 36 -9.48 -7.84 9.64
N LYS A 37 -9.00 -7.24 10.75
CA LYS A 37 -7.92 -7.77 11.59
C LYS A 37 -8.49 -8.79 12.55
N VAL A 38 -8.17 -10.06 12.35
CA VAL A 38 -8.66 -11.19 13.14
C VAL A 38 -7.65 -11.58 14.21
N LYS A 39 -8.07 -11.51 15.47
CA LYS A 39 -7.22 -11.79 16.64
C LYS A 39 -7.45 -13.18 17.24
N SER A 40 -8.54 -13.86 16.88
CA SER A 40 -8.88 -15.21 17.35
C SER A 40 -9.32 -16.14 16.21
N GLU A 41 -9.12 -17.45 16.37
CA GLU A 41 -9.57 -18.44 15.39
C GLU A 41 -11.09 -18.39 15.14
N ALA A 42 -11.86 -18.02 16.18
CA ALA A 42 -13.33 -17.97 16.10
C ALA A 42 -13.81 -16.86 15.13
N ASP A 43 -13.06 -15.75 15.03
CA ASP A 43 -13.42 -14.59 14.24
C ASP A 43 -13.06 -14.73 12.74
N ILE A 44 -12.33 -15.80 12.36
CA ILE A 44 -11.92 -16.01 10.95
C ILE A 44 -13.15 -16.14 10.04
N LEU A 45 -14.13 -16.97 10.41
CA LEU A 45 -15.31 -17.19 9.56
C LEU A 45 -16.18 -15.96 9.38
N PRO A 46 -16.51 -15.20 10.43
CA PRO A 46 -17.21 -13.92 10.28
C PRO A 46 -16.47 -12.97 9.33
N ALA A 47 -15.16 -12.80 9.51
CA ALA A 47 -14.35 -11.93 8.65
C ALA A 47 -14.30 -12.40 7.18
N VAL A 48 -14.21 -13.71 6.96
CA VAL A 48 -14.29 -14.31 5.61
C VAL A 48 -15.64 -14.05 4.96
N ALA A 49 -16.74 -14.20 5.72
CA ALA A 49 -18.08 -13.94 5.21
C ALA A 49 -18.25 -12.46 4.81
N GLU A 50 -17.76 -11.54 5.62
CA GLU A 50 -17.74 -10.11 5.33
C GLU A 50 -16.92 -9.78 4.08
N ALA A 51 -15.69 -10.29 3.98
CA ALA A 51 -14.84 -10.05 2.82
C ALA A 51 -15.45 -10.58 1.52
N PHE A 52 -16.19 -11.69 1.55
CA PHE A 52 -16.91 -12.22 0.39
C PHE A 52 -18.13 -11.39 -0.02
N THR A 53 -18.57 -10.42 0.77
CA THR A 53 -19.62 -9.46 0.31
C THR A 53 -19.05 -8.47 -0.70
N GLU A 54 -17.74 -8.22 -0.66
CA GLU A 54 -17.06 -7.23 -1.48
C GLU A 54 -16.37 -7.82 -2.72
N SER A 55 -16.00 -9.13 -2.69
CA SER A 55 -15.27 -9.78 -3.77
C SER A 55 -15.54 -11.27 -3.81
N ASP A 56 -15.45 -11.88 -5.01
CA ASP A 56 -15.58 -13.35 -5.19
C ASP A 56 -14.31 -14.11 -4.72
N GLU A 57 -13.21 -13.41 -4.47
CA GLU A 57 -11.95 -13.94 -3.96
C GLU A 57 -11.49 -13.14 -2.74
N ILE A 58 -10.88 -13.82 -1.79
CA ILE A 58 -10.33 -13.20 -0.58
C ILE A 58 -8.88 -13.61 -0.36
N LEU A 59 -8.16 -12.77 0.36
CA LEU A 59 -6.81 -13.04 0.85
C LEU A 59 -6.83 -13.12 2.37
N ILE A 60 -6.03 -14.05 2.92
CA ILE A 60 -5.75 -14.11 4.36
C ILE A 60 -4.23 -13.98 4.51
N GLU A 61 -3.82 -12.94 5.19
CA GLU A 61 -2.40 -12.55 5.29
C GLU A 61 -1.94 -12.48 6.74
N GLU A 62 -0.65 -12.78 6.94
CA GLU A 62 0.04 -12.53 8.18
C GLU A 62 -0.03 -11.04 8.56
N CYS A 63 -0.22 -10.75 9.85
CA CYS A 63 -0.16 -9.37 10.35
C CYS A 63 1.30 -8.96 10.58
N ILE A 64 1.89 -8.30 9.61
CA ILE A 64 3.23 -7.73 9.73
C ILE A 64 3.20 -6.53 10.68
N ARG A 65 4.05 -6.52 11.71
CA ARG A 65 4.21 -5.37 12.61
C ARG A 65 5.37 -4.50 12.14
N GLY A 66 5.15 -3.20 12.09
CA GLY A 66 6.19 -2.27 11.66
C GLY A 66 5.67 -0.87 11.41
N ARG A 67 6.53 -0.05 10.82
CA ARG A 67 6.25 1.32 10.39
C ARG A 67 5.73 1.28 8.94
N GLU A 68 4.65 2.00 8.67
CA GLU A 68 4.06 2.08 7.32
C GLU A 68 4.73 3.19 6.52
N MET A 69 5.23 2.86 5.31
CA MET A 69 5.97 3.76 4.42
C MET A 69 5.30 3.83 3.05
N GLY A 70 4.98 5.04 2.60
CA GLY A 70 4.51 5.30 1.24
C GLY A 70 5.65 5.85 0.38
N CYS A 71 5.93 5.19 -0.75
CA CYS A 71 7.03 5.52 -1.66
C CYS A 71 6.49 5.92 -3.03
N GLY A 72 6.51 7.22 -3.34
CA GLY A 72 6.09 7.75 -4.64
C GLY A 72 7.18 7.63 -5.70
N MET A 73 6.79 7.27 -6.93
CA MET A 73 7.70 7.15 -8.06
C MET A 73 7.03 7.45 -9.39
N LEU A 74 7.83 7.98 -10.33
CA LEU A 74 7.49 8.16 -11.74
C LEU A 74 8.69 7.73 -12.61
N ILE A 75 8.43 7.06 -13.73
CA ILE A 75 9.40 6.98 -14.83
C ILE A 75 8.84 7.76 -16.02
N ALA A 76 9.57 8.78 -16.44
CA ALA A 76 9.21 9.60 -17.60
C ALA A 76 10.46 9.90 -18.43
N LYS A 77 10.34 9.85 -19.75
CA LYS A 77 11.43 10.09 -20.72
C LYS A 77 12.71 9.29 -20.40
N GLY A 78 12.56 8.04 -19.94
CA GLY A 78 13.67 7.16 -19.59
C GLY A 78 14.38 7.50 -18.27
N ARG A 79 13.91 8.50 -17.50
CA ARG A 79 14.45 8.90 -16.21
C ARG A 79 13.55 8.44 -15.07
N GLU A 80 14.15 7.96 -13.99
CA GLU A 80 13.48 7.61 -12.75
C GLU A 80 13.41 8.83 -11.82
N TYR A 81 12.21 9.14 -11.34
CA TYR A 81 11.94 10.14 -10.30
C TYR A 81 11.40 9.40 -9.08
N ILE A 82 12.23 9.24 -8.06
CA ILE A 82 11.85 8.64 -6.79
C ILE A 82 11.69 9.77 -5.79
N PHE A 83 10.50 9.90 -5.22
CA PHE A 83 10.16 11.00 -4.32
C PHE A 83 10.57 10.67 -2.87
N PRO A 84 10.69 11.68 -2.00
CA PRO A 84 10.90 11.48 -0.57
C PRO A 84 9.84 10.56 0.02
N ILE A 85 10.28 9.61 0.84
CA ILE A 85 9.40 8.63 1.47
C ILE A 85 8.56 9.30 2.54
N THR A 86 7.29 8.93 2.64
CA THR A 86 6.38 9.36 3.71
C THR A 86 6.17 8.22 4.69
N GLU A 87 6.34 8.49 5.99
CA GLU A 87 5.84 7.61 7.04
C GLU A 87 4.38 7.94 7.35
N ILE A 88 3.55 6.91 7.46
CA ILE A 88 2.14 7.01 7.83
C ILE A 88 2.01 6.50 9.26
N VAL A 89 1.79 7.42 10.20
CA VAL A 89 1.65 7.11 11.63
C VAL A 89 0.18 7.08 11.98
N SER A 90 -0.41 5.88 12.05
CA SER A 90 -1.80 5.71 12.50
C SER A 90 -1.91 5.91 14.01
N LYS A 91 -2.89 6.71 14.45
CA LYS A 91 -3.25 6.85 15.87
C LYS A 91 -4.17 5.72 16.34
N LYS A 92 -4.67 4.89 15.42
CA LYS A 92 -5.44 3.68 15.70
C LYS A 92 -4.56 2.44 15.57
N GLU A 93 -4.97 1.33 16.18
CA GLU A 93 -4.29 0.04 16.10
C GLU A 93 -4.17 -0.51 14.65
N PHE A 94 -5.03 0.00 13.76
CA PHE A 94 -5.05 -0.36 12.35
C PHE A 94 -5.46 0.85 11.50
N PHE A 95 -4.80 1.03 10.35
CA PHE A 95 -5.09 2.10 9.38
C PHE A 95 -6.27 1.70 8.48
N ASP A 96 -7.48 1.66 9.09
CA ASP A 96 -8.72 1.35 8.40
C ASP A 96 -9.25 2.52 7.57
N TYR A 97 -10.43 2.32 6.95
CA TYR A 97 -11.10 3.36 6.16
C TYR A 97 -11.30 4.67 6.94
N GLU A 98 -11.75 4.59 8.19
CA GLU A 98 -11.91 5.78 9.02
C GLU A 98 -10.58 6.49 9.29
N ALA A 99 -9.50 5.75 9.54
CA ALA A 99 -8.19 6.33 9.78
C ALA A 99 -7.63 7.01 8.51
N LYS A 100 -7.99 6.52 7.32
CA LYS A 100 -7.57 7.11 6.03
C LYS A 100 -8.26 8.43 5.69
N TYR A 101 -9.53 8.59 6.07
CA TYR A 101 -10.36 9.72 5.62
C TYR A 101 -10.86 10.64 6.75
N THR A 102 -10.66 10.28 8.02
CA THR A 102 -11.00 11.14 9.14
C THR A 102 -9.80 12.00 9.52
N ALA A 103 -9.97 13.31 9.44
CA ALA A 103 -8.92 14.27 9.80
C ALA A 103 -8.43 14.02 11.24
N GLY A 104 -7.11 13.92 11.41
CA GLY A 104 -6.46 13.72 12.70
C GLY A 104 -6.32 12.26 13.17
N CYS A 105 -6.76 11.25 12.38
CA CYS A 105 -6.58 9.84 12.71
C CYS A 105 -5.20 9.28 12.28
N SER A 106 -4.47 9.97 11.42
CA SER A 106 -3.10 9.65 11.03
C SER A 106 -2.28 10.90 10.88
N ASP A 107 -1.00 10.80 11.15
CA ASP A 107 0.00 11.82 10.83
C ASP A 107 0.86 11.29 9.66
N GLU A 108 1.17 12.16 8.71
CA GLU A 108 2.00 11.84 7.56
C GLU A 108 3.29 12.67 7.62
N ILE A 109 4.42 12.01 7.83
CA ILE A 109 5.73 12.62 8.00
C ILE A 109 6.52 12.47 6.71
N THR A 110 6.81 13.60 6.02
CA THR A 110 7.58 13.64 4.77
C THR A 110 8.67 14.70 4.89
N PRO A 111 9.96 14.36 4.72
CA PRO A 111 10.50 13.00 4.55
C PRO A 111 10.40 12.17 5.84
N ALA A 112 10.28 10.85 5.69
CA ALA A 112 10.31 9.92 6.83
C ALA A 112 11.69 9.91 7.49
N ASP A 113 11.70 9.86 8.83
CA ASP A 113 12.94 9.69 9.61
C ASP A 113 13.32 8.20 9.68
N ILE A 114 14.13 7.76 8.72
CA ILE A 114 14.58 6.37 8.56
C ILE A 114 16.07 6.32 8.23
N ALA A 115 16.72 5.22 8.60
CA ALA A 115 18.12 4.97 8.30
C ALA A 115 18.38 5.00 6.78
N PRO A 116 19.55 5.52 6.34
CA PRO A 116 19.88 5.60 4.91
C PRO A 116 19.81 4.28 4.18
N GLU A 117 20.17 3.17 4.83
CA GLU A 117 20.14 1.82 4.28
C GLU A 117 18.71 1.37 3.99
N ILE A 118 17.78 1.64 4.91
CA ILE A 118 16.35 1.35 4.74
C ILE A 118 15.78 2.19 3.60
N LYS A 119 16.13 3.50 3.55
CA LYS A 119 15.71 4.38 2.46
C LYS A 119 16.19 3.87 1.10
N ALA A 120 17.46 3.47 1.01
CA ALA A 120 18.03 2.94 -0.23
C ALA A 120 17.32 1.66 -0.66
N GLU A 121 17.03 0.75 0.25
CA GLU A 121 16.34 -0.50 -0.03
C GLU A 121 14.87 -0.27 -0.46
N LEU A 122 14.13 0.60 0.23
CA LEU A 122 12.77 0.98 -0.17
C LEU A 122 12.74 1.60 -1.57
N ASN A 123 13.67 2.49 -1.90
CA ASN A 123 13.79 3.10 -3.23
C ASN A 123 14.06 2.03 -4.30
N ARG A 124 14.99 1.10 -4.02
CA ARG A 124 15.31 -0.02 -4.92
C ARG A 124 14.10 -0.92 -5.17
N LEU A 125 13.38 -1.29 -4.10
CA LEU A 125 12.19 -2.14 -4.18
C LEU A 125 11.04 -1.43 -4.89
N THR A 126 10.84 -0.13 -4.65
CA THR A 126 9.85 0.69 -5.36
C THR A 126 10.11 0.69 -6.87
N ALA A 127 11.36 0.91 -7.29
CA ALA A 127 11.74 0.87 -8.70
C ALA A 127 11.56 -0.54 -9.31
N LEU A 128 11.89 -1.58 -8.56
CA LEU A 128 11.69 -2.97 -8.97
C LEU A 128 10.19 -3.28 -9.17
N ALA A 129 9.35 -2.93 -8.19
CA ALA A 129 7.90 -3.13 -8.24
C ALA A 129 7.27 -2.38 -9.41
N TYR A 130 7.65 -1.10 -9.62
CA TYR A 130 7.20 -0.28 -10.73
C TYR A 130 7.46 -0.97 -12.09
N LYS A 131 8.69 -1.47 -12.29
CA LYS A 131 9.11 -2.15 -13.54
C LYS A 131 8.43 -3.51 -13.70
N ALA A 132 8.40 -4.32 -12.64
CA ALA A 132 7.81 -5.66 -12.66
C ALA A 132 6.30 -5.62 -13.00
N CYS A 133 5.58 -4.66 -12.43
CA CYS A 133 4.16 -4.45 -12.70
C CYS A 133 3.89 -3.61 -13.96
N ARG A 134 4.94 -3.24 -14.72
CA ARG A 134 4.83 -2.42 -15.93
C ARG A 134 4.03 -1.14 -15.69
N CYS A 135 4.21 -0.51 -14.54
CA CYS A 135 3.53 0.72 -14.19
C CYS A 135 3.86 1.85 -15.17
N ARG A 136 2.95 2.81 -15.26
CA ARG A 136 3.09 4.04 -16.05
C ARG A 136 2.59 5.22 -15.24
N GLY A 137 3.09 6.42 -15.55
CA GLY A 137 2.75 7.61 -14.79
C GLY A 137 3.26 7.54 -13.36
N VAL A 138 2.68 8.33 -12.48
CA VAL A 138 3.04 8.36 -11.07
C VAL A 138 2.32 7.23 -10.31
N VAL A 139 3.06 6.54 -9.45
CA VAL A 139 2.52 5.50 -8.56
C VAL A 139 2.97 5.74 -7.12
N ARG A 140 2.28 5.12 -6.15
CA ARG A 140 2.75 5.00 -4.78
C ARG A 140 2.80 3.53 -4.39
N VAL A 141 3.95 3.08 -3.92
CA VAL A 141 4.17 1.73 -3.39
C VAL A 141 4.20 1.82 -1.87
N ASP A 142 3.35 1.03 -1.22
CA ASP A 142 3.21 1.05 0.23
C ASP A 142 3.90 -0.18 0.84
N PHE A 143 4.68 0.06 1.89
CA PHE A 143 5.47 -0.95 2.60
C PHE A 143 5.18 -0.91 4.10
N ILE A 144 5.37 -2.05 4.77
CA ILE A 144 5.59 -2.10 6.21
C ILE A 144 7.05 -2.47 6.45
N VAL A 145 7.76 -1.66 7.23
CA VAL A 145 9.15 -1.91 7.63
C VAL A 145 9.15 -2.40 9.07
N THR A 146 9.61 -3.64 9.29
CA THR A 146 9.66 -4.22 10.64
C THR A 146 10.70 -3.52 11.52
N PRO A 147 10.67 -3.72 12.86
CA PRO A 147 11.70 -3.18 13.75
C PRO A 147 13.14 -3.58 13.39
N GLU A 148 13.31 -4.74 12.74
CA GLU A 148 14.59 -5.26 12.25
C GLU A 148 15.02 -4.61 10.92
N GLY A 149 14.22 -3.68 10.39
CA GLY A 149 14.50 -3.00 9.13
C GLY A 149 14.11 -3.77 7.86
N LYS A 150 13.38 -4.88 7.98
CA LYS A 150 12.94 -5.66 6.81
C LYS A 150 11.69 -5.07 6.20
N PRO A 151 11.70 -4.66 4.91
CA PRO A 151 10.51 -4.16 4.22
C PRO A 151 9.65 -5.29 3.67
N TYR A 152 8.33 -5.13 3.82
CA TYR A 152 7.30 -5.95 3.20
C TYR A 152 6.43 -5.06 2.31
N LEU A 153 6.35 -5.38 1.02
CA LEU A 153 5.46 -4.69 0.09
C LEU A 153 4.01 -5.06 0.40
N ILE A 154 3.16 -4.07 0.55
CA ILE A 154 1.72 -4.24 0.86
C ILE A 154 0.89 -4.08 -0.40
N GLU A 155 1.03 -2.93 -1.08
CA GLU A 155 0.26 -2.64 -2.29
C GLU A 155 0.97 -1.65 -3.21
N ILE A 156 0.51 -1.60 -4.47
CA ILE A 156 0.89 -0.60 -5.45
C ILE A 156 -0.36 0.19 -5.83
N ASN A 157 -0.36 1.47 -5.50
CA ASN A 157 -1.39 2.40 -5.90
C ASN A 157 -1.02 2.97 -7.28
N SER A 158 -1.56 2.38 -8.34
CA SER A 158 -1.28 2.77 -9.73
C SER A 158 -1.91 4.11 -10.13
N ILE A 159 -2.93 4.54 -9.39
CA ILE A 159 -3.57 5.87 -9.51
C ILE A 159 -3.68 6.44 -8.09
N PRO A 160 -2.58 6.98 -7.54
CA PRO A 160 -2.58 7.51 -6.17
C PRO A 160 -3.42 8.77 -6.08
N GLY A 161 -3.89 9.10 -4.87
CA GLY A 161 -4.58 10.37 -4.63
C GLY A 161 -3.69 11.57 -4.98
N MET A 162 -4.26 12.54 -5.70
CA MET A 162 -3.55 13.73 -6.20
C MET A 162 -4.13 15.05 -5.68
N SER A 163 -5.01 15.00 -4.65
CA SER A 163 -5.47 16.23 -3.98
C SER A 163 -4.35 16.89 -3.19
N GLY A 164 -4.48 18.18 -2.89
CA GLY A 164 -3.41 18.94 -2.19
C GLY A 164 -2.97 18.35 -0.85
N GLY A 165 -3.83 17.58 -0.17
CA GLY A 165 -3.55 16.88 1.07
C GLY A 165 -3.02 15.45 0.91
N SER A 166 -3.01 14.90 -0.32
CA SER A 166 -2.56 13.53 -0.57
C SER A 166 -1.04 13.38 -0.43
N ILE A 167 -0.59 12.14 -0.17
CA ILE A 167 0.82 11.79 0.08
C ILE A 167 1.71 12.16 -1.12
N VAL A 168 1.37 11.71 -2.33
CA VAL A 168 2.22 11.96 -3.52
C VAL A 168 2.42 13.45 -3.79
N PRO A 169 1.40 14.33 -3.78
CA PRO A 169 1.60 15.77 -3.86
C PRO A 169 2.52 16.37 -2.80
N LYS A 170 2.49 15.85 -1.56
CA LYS A 170 3.42 16.28 -0.50
C LYS A 170 4.87 15.88 -0.84
N GLN A 171 5.05 14.63 -1.27
CA GLN A 171 6.36 14.09 -1.67
C GLN A 171 6.96 14.85 -2.87
N VAL A 172 6.14 15.20 -3.86
CA VAL A 172 6.57 15.96 -5.04
C VAL A 172 7.05 17.36 -4.64
N ARG A 173 6.30 18.05 -3.78
CA ARG A 173 6.71 19.36 -3.25
C ARG A 173 7.99 19.28 -2.43
N GLU A 174 8.13 18.25 -1.60
CA GLU A 174 9.35 18.01 -0.79
C GLU A 174 10.56 17.70 -1.67
N ALA A 175 10.35 17.10 -2.83
CA ALA A 175 11.39 16.91 -3.85
C ALA A 175 11.77 18.21 -4.59
N GLY A 176 11.16 19.35 -4.27
CA GLY A 176 11.38 20.62 -4.95
C GLY A 176 10.72 20.75 -6.31
N MET A 177 9.72 19.90 -6.61
CA MET A 177 8.96 19.90 -7.87
C MET A 177 7.55 20.42 -7.64
N THR A 178 7.01 21.15 -8.58
CA THR A 178 5.59 21.54 -8.59
C THR A 178 4.72 20.42 -9.16
N LEU A 179 3.43 20.44 -8.83
CA LEU A 179 2.48 19.50 -9.44
C LEU A 179 2.30 19.75 -10.94
N GLY A 180 2.45 21.01 -11.40
CA GLY A 180 2.44 21.34 -12.82
C GLY A 180 3.56 20.62 -13.57
N GLU A 181 4.80 20.73 -13.09
CA GLU A 181 5.95 20.04 -13.68
C GLU A 181 5.78 18.51 -13.66
N LEU A 182 5.19 17.93 -12.59
CA LEU A 182 4.88 16.52 -12.56
C LEU A 182 3.89 16.12 -13.66
N TYR A 183 2.81 16.89 -13.82
CA TYR A 183 1.80 16.61 -14.84
C TYR A 183 2.35 16.79 -16.25
N ASP A 184 3.17 17.81 -16.49
CA ASP A 184 3.84 18.01 -17.77
C ASP A 184 4.71 16.81 -18.13
N LEU A 185 5.51 16.30 -17.19
CA LEU A 185 6.31 15.09 -17.39
C LEU A 185 5.46 13.86 -17.75
N ILE A 186 4.31 13.67 -17.08
CA ILE A 186 3.41 12.52 -17.34
C ILE A 186 2.78 12.65 -18.73
N ILE A 187 2.30 13.84 -19.07
CA ILE A 187 1.63 14.12 -20.34
C ILE A 187 2.63 13.96 -21.50
N GLU A 188 3.79 14.59 -21.41
CA GLU A 188 4.82 14.51 -22.44
C GLU A 188 5.32 13.08 -22.67
N ASP A 189 5.55 12.31 -21.58
CA ASP A 189 5.97 10.91 -21.69
C ASP A 189 4.90 10.04 -22.36
N THR A 190 3.62 10.36 -22.14
CA THR A 190 2.51 9.66 -22.78
C THR A 190 2.50 9.93 -24.29
N TYR A 191 2.61 11.19 -24.71
CA TYR A 191 2.68 11.55 -26.13
C TYR A 191 3.90 10.97 -26.85
N ASP A 192 5.05 10.92 -26.19
CA ASP A 192 6.29 10.36 -26.78
C ASP A 192 6.20 8.83 -26.98
N ARG A 193 5.43 8.13 -26.14
CA ARG A 193 5.19 6.70 -26.29
C ARG A 193 4.22 6.35 -27.40
N ASP A 194 3.16 7.13 -27.57
CA ASP A 194 2.15 6.90 -28.61
C ASP A 194 2.69 7.18 -30.04
N ARG A 195 3.86 7.81 -30.12
CA ARG A 195 4.56 8.07 -31.40
C ARG A 195 5.59 6.98 -31.79
N ARG A 196 5.81 6.00 -30.90
CA ARG A 196 6.74 4.87 -31.14
C ARG A 196 5.98 3.59 -31.47
#